data_33eddf40a6761192a05480b4547b6f3b
#
_entry.id   33eddf40a6761192a05480b4547b6f3b
#
_cell.length_a   1.000
_cell.length_b   1.000
_cell.length_c   1.000
_cell.angle_alpha   90.00
_cell.angle_beta   90.00
_cell.angle_gamma   90.00
#
_symmetry.space_group_name_H-M   'P 1'
#
loop_
_entity.id
_entity.type
_entity.pdbx_description
1 polymer ?
#
loop_
_entity_poly.entity_id
_entity_poly.type
_entity_poly.pdbx_seq_one_letter_code
_entity_poly.pdbx_strand_id
1 'polypeptide(L)'
;MSQWRVCDGGASAWFGAPDLATGLTFALSVAALPECVDHPPDLDARSTGVMVRLNTFGPRPGGLSTLDVAAARAISEVAGERGLVADPSRIGNMVLNIGSTAPAAIVPFWRAVLGLDEVDGELNDPLARQPVVCFQHLETSRPGHGRIHVDVWVPHDQAEARVVAALAAGGRLVSDEPAPSWWILADPDGNEACVATWIGTDGQGYPE
;
A
#
# COMPACT_ATOMS: atom_id res chain seq x y z
N MET A 1 4.04 19.06 3.40
CA MET A 1 3.60 17.71 2.95
C MET A 1 4.58 16.58 3.27
N SER A 2 5.56 16.79 4.12
CA SER A 2 6.51 15.74 4.58
C SER A 2 5.87 14.60 5.40
N GLN A 3 4.64 14.79 5.85
CA GLN A 3 3.89 13.84 6.69
C GLN A 3 3.23 12.70 5.89
N TRP A 4 2.89 12.95 4.64
CA TRP A 4 2.15 12.04 3.77
C TRP A 4 3.05 11.23 2.86
N ARG A 5 2.67 9.99 2.58
CA ARG A 5 3.31 9.11 1.59
C ARG A 5 2.26 8.52 0.66
N VAL A 6 2.60 8.47 -0.61
CA VAL A 6 1.78 7.78 -1.61
C VAL A 6 2.25 6.33 -1.67
N CYS A 7 1.31 5.42 -1.43
CA CYS A 7 1.51 3.99 -1.53
C CYS A 7 0.25 3.37 -2.15
N ASP A 8 0.42 2.58 -3.20
CA ASP A 8 -0.66 1.82 -3.83
C ASP A 8 -1.90 2.68 -4.17
N GLY A 9 -1.68 3.76 -4.91
CA GLY A 9 -2.75 4.62 -5.42
C GLY A 9 -3.45 5.54 -4.41
N GLY A 10 -3.09 5.47 -3.13
CA GLY A 10 -3.62 6.34 -2.08
C GLY A 10 -2.54 7.11 -1.33
N ALA A 11 -2.90 8.20 -0.67
CA ALA A 11 -2.03 8.94 0.22
C ALA A 11 -2.32 8.58 1.67
N SER A 12 -1.29 8.21 2.43
CA SER A 12 -1.42 7.82 3.83
C SER A 12 -0.51 8.65 4.73
N ALA A 13 -0.98 8.88 5.95
CA ALA A 13 -0.20 9.46 7.03
C ALA A 13 -0.52 8.74 8.34
N TRP A 14 0.51 8.45 9.14
CA TRP A 14 0.36 8.01 10.51
C TRP A 14 0.65 9.17 11.44
N PHE A 15 -0.29 9.47 12.34
CA PHE A 15 -0.14 10.49 13.38
C PHE A 15 -0.07 9.81 14.74
N GLY A 16 1.10 9.89 15.40
CA GLY A 16 1.30 9.32 16.73
C GLY A 16 0.43 10.03 17.77
N ALA A 17 -0.22 9.26 18.64
CA ALA A 17 -1.01 9.77 19.77
C ALA A 17 -0.59 9.04 21.05
N PRO A 18 -0.59 9.73 22.22
CA PRO A 18 -0.16 9.13 23.48
C PRO A 18 -1.09 8.02 23.97
N ASP A 19 -2.35 8.06 23.57
CA ASP A 19 -3.39 7.08 23.93
C ASP A 19 -4.51 7.04 22.88
N LEU A 20 -5.38 6.04 23.00
CA LEU A 20 -6.51 5.83 22.09
C LEU A 20 -7.53 6.98 22.15
N ALA A 21 -7.78 7.57 23.33
CA ALA A 21 -8.76 8.64 23.47
C ALA A 21 -8.32 9.91 22.72
N THR A 22 -7.04 10.25 22.81
CA THR A 22 -6.43 11.34 22.04
C THR A 22 -6.51 11.06 20.54
N GLY A 23 -6.21 9.83 20.11
CA GLY A 23 -6.32 9.41 18.71
C GLY A 23 -7.77 9.49 18.20
N LEU A 24 -8.75 9.02 18.96
CA LEU A 24 -10.16 9.12 18.60
C LEU A 24 -10.66 10.57 18.54
N THR A 25 -10.19 11.43 19.45
CA THR A 25 -10.52 12.86 19.43
C THR A 25 -9.99 13.54 18.16
N PHE A 26 -8.79 13.17 17.73
CA PHE A 26 -8.23 13.62 16.46
C PHE A 26 -9.05 13.08 15.27
N ALA A 27 -9.37 11.79 15.24
CA ALA A 27 -10.18 11.18 14.19
C ALA A 27 -11.57 11.85 14.04
N LEU A 28 -12.23 12.16 15.16
CA LEU A 28 -13.49 12.92 15.15
C LEU A 28 -13.31 14.33 14.57
N SER A 29 -12.20 14.99 14.87
CA SER A 29 -11.94 16.33 14.31
C SER A 29 -11.67 16.26 12.81
N VAL A 30 -10.99 15.22 12.32
CA VAL A 30 -10.79 14.96 10.89
C VAL A 30 -12.14 14.73 10.21
N ALA A 31 -12.98 13.88 10.77
CA ALA A 31 -14.30 13.58 10.21
C ALA A 31 -15.23 14.82 10.12
N ALA A 32 -14.99 15.83 10.93
CA ALA A 32 -15.77 17.09 10.95
C ALA A 32 -15.22 18.17 10.02
N LEU A 33 -14.08 17.95 9.37
CA LEU A 33 -13.50 18.90 8.41
C LEU A 33 -14.39 19.01 7.16
N PRO A 34 -14.65 20.24 6.66
CA PRO A 34 -15.42 20.41 5.43
C PRO A 34 -14.86 19.60 4.25
N GLU A 35 -13.53 19.52 4.14
CA GLU A 35 -12.82 18.77 3.09
C GLU A 35 -13.01 17.25 3.21
N CYS A 36 -13.47 16.77 4.37
CA CYS A 36 -13.66 15.34 4.65
C CYS A 36 -15.14 14.93 4.69
N VAL A 37 -16.10 15.87 4.70
CA VAL A 37 -17.54 15.55 4.77
C VAL A 37 -18.01 14.83 3.51
N ASP A 38 -17.67 15.39 2.34
CA ASP A 38 -18.07 14.83 1.04
C ASP A 38 -16.97 13.94 0.42
N HIS A 39 -15.78 13.90 1.05
CA HIS A 39 -14.62 13.12 0.64
C HIS A 39 -13.96 12.48 1.88
N PRO A 40 -14.65 11.53 2.54
CA PRO A 40 -14.20 10.98 3.80
C PRO A 40 -12.93 10.14 3.65
N PRO A 41 -11.91 10.35 4.52
CA PRO A 41 -10.75 9.48 4.59
C PRO A 41 -11.08 8.16 5.29
N ASP A 42 -10.31 7.12 5.00
CA ASP A 42 -10.24 5.95 5.88
C ASP A 42 -9.44 6.31 7.14
N LEU A 43 -9.99 5.95 8.31
CA LEU A 43 -9.37 6.21 9.60
C LEU A 43 -9.20 4.89 10.37
N ASP A 44 -7.97 4.56 10.74
CA ASP A 44 -7.65 3.42 11.62
C ASP A 44 -7.00 3.94 12.91
N ALA A 45 -7.78 3.98 13.99
CA ALA A 45 -7.33 4.44 15.29
C ALA A 45 -6.80 3.28 16.14
N ARG A 46 -5.58 3.43 16.63
CA ARG A 46 -4.88 2.47 17.51
C ARG A 46 -4.46 3.15 18.81
N SER A 47 -4.03 2.37 19.80
CA SER A 47 -3.56 2.87 21.10
C SER A 47 -2.34 3.80 21.00
N THR A 48 -1.66 3.82 19.87
CA THR A 48 -0.42 4.59 19.66
C THR A 48 -0.54 5.65 18.57
N GLY A 49 -1.70 5.80 17.93
CA GLY A 49 -1.91 6.80 16.89
C GLY A 49 -3.06 6.48 15.94
N VAL A 50 -3.15 7.28 14.88
CA VAL A 50 -4.19 7.15 13.86
C VAL A 50 -3.54 7.09 12.48
N MET A 51 -3.87 6.06 11.71
CA MET A 51 -3.62 6.00 10.27
C MET A 51 -4.75 6.71 9.56
N VAL A 52 -4.40 7.62 8.68
CA VAL A 52 -5.33 8.30 7.78
C VAL A 52 -4.96 7.93 6.36
N ARG A 53 -5.93 7.49 5.56
CA ARG A 53 -5.75 7.21 4.13
C ARG A 53 -6.76 7.99 3.31
N LEU A 54 -6.28 8.61 2.25
CA LEU A 54 -7.05 9.36 1.26
C LEU A 54 -6.97 8.67 -0.09
N ASN A 55 -8.10 8.54 -0.77
CA ASN A 55 -8.21 7.94 -2.08
C ASN A 55 -9.52 8.37 -2.76
N THR A 56 -9.45 8.99 -3.93
CA THR A 56 -10.62 9.46 -4.67
C THR A 56 -11.28 8.38 -5.53
N PHE A 57 -10.50 7.48 -6.14
CA PHE A 57 -10.98 6.61 -7.22
C PHE A 57 -11.04 5.12 -6.84
N GLY A 58 -11.08 4.80 -5.57
CA GLY A 58 -11.15 3.41 -5.11
C GLY A 58 -9.77 2.75 -4.99
N PRO A 59 -9.74 1.43 -4.73
CA PRO A 59 -8.49 0.75 -4.40
C PRO A 59 -7.51 0.68 -5.57
N ARG A 60 -8.01 0.45 -6.80
CA ARG A 60 -7.17 0.40 -8.02
C ARG A 60 -7.97 0.61 -9.31
N PRO A 61 -7.38 1.16 -10.36
CA PRO A 61 -6.12 1.93 -10.38
C PRO A 61 -6.27 3.26 -9.68
N GLY A 62 -6.49 3.22 -8.36
CA GLY A 62 -6.78 4.37 -7.54
C GLY A 62 -5.91 5.55 -7.89
N GLY A 63 -6.37 6.71 -7.58
CA GLY A 63 -5.64 7.93 -7.87
C GLY A 63 -5.99 9.02 -6.87
N LEU A 64 -5.10 9.98 -6.81
CA LEU A 64 -5.28 11.17 -6.00
C LEU A 64 -5.85 12.30 -6.87
N SER A 65 -6.74 13.04 -6.28
CA SER A 65 -7.32 14.26 -6.84
C SER A 65 -6.91 15.50 -6.06
N THR A 66 -7.37 16.65 -6.49
CA THR A 66 -7.21 17.90 -5.74
C THR A 66 -7.95 17.88 -4.41
N LEU A 67 -9.01 17.04 -4.27
CA LEU A 67 -9.74 16.87 -3.01
C LEU A 67 -8.85 16.21 -1.95
N ASP A 68 -8.12 15.15 -2.33
CA ASP A 68 -7.16 14.50 -1.42
C ASP A 68 -6.07 15.46 -0.95
N VAL A 69 -5.59 16.34 -1.84
CA VAL A 69 -4.59 17.33 -1.48
C VAL A 69 -5.15 18.39 -0.50
N ALA A 70 -6.40 18.81 -0.70
CA ALA A 70 -7.07 19.74 0.21
C ALA A 70 -7.30 19.10 1.58
N ALA A 71 -7.85 17.88 1.61
CA ALA A 71 -8.06 17.12 2.83
C ALA A 71 -6.73 16.86 3.58
N ALA A 72 -5.68 16.44 2.87
CA ALA A 72 -4.36 16.21 3.48
C ALA A 72 -3.77 17.44 4.16
N ARG A 73 -3.98 18.64 3.60
CA ARG A 73 -3.54 19.91 4.20
C ARG A 73 -4.34 20.21 5.47
N ALA A 74 -5.68 20.18 5.40
CA ALA A 74 -6.54 20.46 6.53
C ALA A 74 -6.29 19.47 7.69
N ILE A 75 -6.14 18.18 7.39
CA ILE A 75 -5.80 17.16 8.40
C ILE A 75 -4.43 17.43 9.03
N SER A 76 -3.45 17.84 8.24
CA SER A 76 -2.11 18.18 8.75
C SER A 76 -2.12 19.37 9.69
N GLU A 77 -2.96 20.39 9.43
CA GLU A 77 -3.16 21.56 10.29
C GLU A 77 -3.75 21.15 11.63
N VAL A 78 -4.84 20.37 11.63
CA VAL A 78 -5.47 19.84 12.86
C VAL A 78 -4.50 18.96 13.66
N ALA A 79 -3.69 18.12 13.00
CA ALA A 79 -2.68 17.33 13.69
C ALA A 79 -1.63 18.22 14.37
N GLY A 80 -1.17 19.27 13.67
CA GLY A 80 -0.22 20.25 14.21
C GLY A 80 -0.77 21.02 15.41
N GLU A 81 -2.01 21.51 15.33
CA GLU A 81 -2.70 22.19 16.45
C GLU A 81 -2.80 21.31 17.69
N ARG A 82 -2.92 20.00 17.52
CA ARG A 82 -3.00 19.01 18.60
C ARG A 82 -1.63 18.46 19.05
N GLY A 83 -0.55 18.93 18.45
CA GLY A 83 0.81 18.47 18.74
C GLY A 83 1.07 17.00 18.36
N LEU A 84 0.28 16.44 17.44
CA LEU A 84 0.49 15.06 16.96
C LEU A 84 1.61 15.03 15.92
N VAL A 85 2.55 14.11 16.10
CA VAL A 85 3.72 13.98 15.25
C VAL A 85 3.49 12.86 14.23
N ALA A 86 3.74 13.16 12.97
CA ALA A 86 3.67 12.16 11.91
C ALA A 86 4.88 11.24 11.93
N ASP A 87 4.65 9.93 11.72
CA ASP A 87 5.68 8.92 11.59
C ASP A 87 5.53 8.16 10.25
N PRO A 88 6.21 8.61 9.17
CA PRO A 88 6.15 7.97 7.87
C PRO A 88 6.70 6.53 7.84
N SER A 89 7.51 6.12 8.83
CA SER A 89 8.04 4.76 8.90
C SER A 89 6.97 3.69 9.18
N ARG A 90 5.78 4.12 9.61
CA ARG A 90 4.62 3.27 9.86
C ARG A 90 3.74 3.03 8.65
N ILE A 91 4.07 3.65 7.51
CA ILE A 91 3.29 3.54 6.29
C ILE A 91 3.88 2.43 5.43
N GLY A 92 3.02 1.55 4.94
CA GLY A 92 3.36 0.49 4.01
C GLY A 92 2.11 -0.24 3.54
N ASN A 93 2.19 -0.86 2.38
CA ASN A 93 1.14 -1.71 1.83
C ASN A 93 1.76 -2.98 1.26
N MET A 94 0.95 -4.02 1.11
CA MET A 94 1.35 -5.30 0.55
C MET A 94 0.36 -5.70 -0.55
N VAL A 95 0.90 -6.17 -1.67
CA VAL A 95 0.16 -6.78 -2.77
C VAL A 95 0.65 -8.19 -2.96
N LEU A 96 -0.25 -9.15 -3.11
CA LEU A 96 0.07 -10.54 -3.40
C LEU A 96 -0.13 -10.81 -4.88
N ASN A 97 0.93 -11.21 -5.58
CA ASN A 97 0.87 -11.59 -7.00
C ASN A 97 0.91 -13.12 -7.15
N ILE A 98 -0.08 -13.67 -7.87
CA ILE A 98 -0.18 -15.09 -8.15
C ILE A 98 0.07 -15.32 -9.65
N GLY A 99 1.21 -15.95 -9.96
CA GLY A 99 1.56 -16.26 -11.34
C GLY A 99 0.82 -17.49 -11.88
N SER A 100 0.25 -17.38 -13.08
CA SER A 100 -0.46 -18.46 -13.75
C SER A 100 -0.32 -18.36 -15.27
N THR A 101 -0.28 -19.50 -15.96
CA THR A 101 -0.39 -19.53 -17.43
C THR A 101 -1.80 -19.25 -17.95
N ALA A 102 -2.80 -19.25 -17.04
CA ALA A 102 -4.18 -18.95 -17.33
C ALA A 102 -4.83 -18.19 -16.14
N PRO A 103 -4.46 -16.91 -15.91
CA PRO A 103 -4.93 -16.15 -14.75
C PRO A 103 -6.45 -16.18 -14.58
N ALA A 104 -7.20 -15.97 -15.66
CA ALA A 104 -8.67 -15.98 -15.62
C ALA A 104 -9.28 -17.31 -15.11
N ALA A 105 -8.55 -18.41 -15.22
CA ALA A 105 -9.03 -19.72 -14.74
C ALA A 105 -8.87 -19.87 -13.22
N ILE A 106 -7.94 -19.15 -12.60
CA ILE A 106 -7.66 -19.25 -11.16
C ILE A 106 -8.34 -18.17 -10.33
N VAL A 107 -8.71 -17.02 -10.92
CA VAL A 107 -9.40 -15.91 -10.23
C VAL A 107 -10.64 -16.37 -9.45
N PRO A 108 -11.59 -17.17 -10.03
CA PRO A 108 -12.78 -17.59 -9.30
C PRO A 108 -12.46 -18.40 -8.04
N PHE A 109 -11.43 -19.23 -8.08
CA PHE A 109 -10.97 -20.00 -6.93
C PHE A 109 -10.44 -19.06 -5.83
N TRP A 110 -9.52 -18.18 -6.17
CA TRP A 110 -8.93 -17.26 -5.21
C TRP A 110 -9.96 -16.28 -4.62
N ARG A 111 -10.89 -15.80 -5.45
CA ARG A 111 -12.05 -15.01 -5.00
C ARG A 111 -12.86 -15.75 -3.94
N ALA A 112 -13.19 -17.02 -4.20
CA ALA A 112 -13.99 -17.84 -3.29
C ALA A 112 -13.25 -18.14 -1.97
N VAL A 113 -11.94 -18.47 -2.06
CA VAL A 113 -11.11 -18.80 -0.89
C VAL A 113 -10.86 -17.59 -0.02
N LEU A 114 -10.55 -16.44 -0.63
CA LEU A 114 -10.18 -15.22 0.10
C LEU A 114 -11.40 -14.38 0.51
N GLY A 115 -12.56 -14.58 -0.12
CA GLY A 115 -13.77 -13.81 0.15
C GLY A 115 -13.63 -12.33 -0.23
N LEU A 116 -12.82 -12.05 -1.27
CA LEU A 116 -12.57 -10.72 -1.78
C LEU A 116 -13.45 -10.41 -2.99
N ASP A 117 -13.65 -9.13 -3.29
CA ASP A 117 -14.37 -8.68 -4.48
C ASP A 117 -13.42 -8.52 -5.66
N GLU A 118 -13.89 -8.93 -6.85
CA GLU A 118 -13.15 -8.75 -8.09
C GLU A 118 -13.43 -7.37 -8.68
N VAL A 119 -12.36 -6.61 -8.91
CA VAL A 119 -12.39 -5.31 -9.56
C VAL A 119 -11.25 -5.26 -10.58
N ASP A 120 -11.58 -5.09 -11.86
CA ASP A 120 -10.61 -4.99 -12.97
C ASP A 120 -9.59 -6.16 -13.05
N GLY A 121 -10.03 -7.37 -12.68
CA GLY A 121 -9.20 -8.58 -12.71
C GLY A 121 -8.31 -8.77 -11.47
N GLU A 122 -8.41 -7.90 -10.50
CA GLU A 122 -7.74 -8.01 -9.19
C GLU A 122 -8.75 -8.33 -8.10
N LEU A 123 -8.31 -8.94 -7.00
CA LEU A 123 -9.16 -9.17 -5.83
C LEU A 123 -8.86 -8.14 -4.75
N ASN A 124 -9.91 -7.47 -4.29
CA ASN A 124 -9.84 -6.36 -3.36
C ASN A 124 -10.74 -6.59 -2.14
N ASP A 125 -10.27 -6.21 -0.96
CA ASP A 125 -11.10 -6.09 0.23
C ASP A 125 -11.84 -4.74 0.18
N PRO A 126 -13.18 -4.70 0.15
CA PRO A 126 -13.94 -3.45 0.17
C PRO A 126 -13.62 -2.54 1.38
N LEU A 127 -13.12 -3.14 2.46
CA LEU A 127 -12.72 -2.42 3.66
C LEU A 127 -11.21 -2.10 3.69
N ALA A 128 -10.47 -2.42 2.62
CA ALA A 128 -9.03 -2.16 2.48
C ALA A 128 -8.16 -2.65 3.67
N ARG A 129 -8.56 -3.75 4.33
CA ARG A 129 -7.84 -4.33 5.49
C ARG A 129 -6.91 -5.47 5.09
N GLN A 130 -7.16 -6.07 3.92
CA GLN A 130 -6.37 -7.17 3.38
C GLN A 130 -5.56 -6.70 2.18
N PRO A 131 -4.46 -7.40 1.85
CA PRO A 131 -3.70 -7.12 0.63
C PRO A 131 -4.56 -7.28 -0.60
N VAL A 132 -4.33 -6.45 -1.61
CA VAL A 132 -4.82 -6.69 -2.96
C VAL A 132 -4.15 -7.95 -3.51
N VAL A 133 -4.91 -8.77 -4.23
CA VAL A 133 -4.37 -9.95 -4.90
C VAL A 133 -4.47 -9.76 -6.41
N CYS A 134 -3.32 -9.73 -7.05
CA CYS A 134 -3.16 -9.60 -8.50
C CYS A 134 -2.81 -10.95 -9.12
N PHE A 135 -3.08 -11.06 -10.42
CA PHE A 135 -2.79 -12.28 -11.18
C PHE A 135 -1.91 -11.96 -12.37
N GLN A 136 -0.70 -12.52 -12.37
CA GLN A 136 0.29 -12.29 -13.40
C GLN A 136 0.28 -13.43 -14.43
N HIS A 137 0.27 -13.10 -15.72
CA HIS A 137 0.42 -14.09 -16.77
C HIS A 137 1.85 -14.61 -16.82
N LEU A 138 1.99 -15.93 -16.84
CA LEU A 138 3.26 -16.63 -17.08
C LEU A 138 3.21 -17.34 -18.42
N GLU A 139 4.22 -17.15 -19.29
CA GLU A 139 4.31 -17.84 -20.57
C GLU A 139 4.45 -19.36 -20.39
N THR A 140 5.13 -19.81 -19.34
CA THR A 140 5.34 -21.22 -19.03
C THR A 140 5.12 -21.50 -17.56
N SER A 141 4.55 -22.68 -17.25
CA SER A 141 4.46 -23.16 -15.88
C SER A 141 5.88 -23.42 -15.34
N ARG A 142 6.24 -22.75 -14.26
CA ARG A 142 7.49 -23.03 -13.54
C ARG A 142 7.20 -24.07 -12.45
N PRO A 143 7.72 -25.30 -12.55
CA PRO A 143 7.52 -26.27 -11.48
C PRO A 143 8.29 -25.82 -10.24
N GLY A 144 7.58 -25.71 -9.13
CA GLY A 144 8.15 -25.56 -7.78
C GLY A 144 8.30 -24.15 -7.22
N HIS A 145 8.64 -23.13 -7.99
CA HIS A 145 8.91 -21.77 -7.49
C HIS A 145 8.37 -20.67 -8.43
N GLY A 146 8.11 -19.48 -7.88
CA GLY A 146 7.88 -18.26 -8.68
C GLY A 146 6.47 -18.05 -9.25
N ARG A 147 5.45 -18.82 -8.80
CA ARG A 147 4.04 -18.56 -9.15
C ARG A 147 3.34 -17.62 -8.20
N ILE A 148 3.88 -17.47 -7.01
CA ILE A 148 3.42 -16.52 -6.01
C ILE A 148 4.64 -15.74 -5.56
N HIS A 149 4.54 -14.41 -5.59
CA HIS A 149 5.48 -13.51 -4.96
C HIS A 149 4.73 -12.40 -4.23
N VAL A 150 5.40 -11.75 -3.31
CA VAL A 150 4.78 -10.72 -2.47
C VAL A 150 5.38 -9.38 -2.80
N ASP A 151 4.55 -8.42 -3.17
CA ASP A 151 4.95 -7.04 -3.37
C ASP A 151 4.67 -6.23 -2.11
N VAL A 152 5.73 -5.67 -1.56
CA VAL A 152 5.65 -4.80 -0.40
C VAL A 152 5.84 -3.36 -0.85
N TRP A 153 4.76 -2.60 -0.88
CA TRP A 153 4.80 -1.19 -1.21
C TRP A 153 5.25 -0.38 0.00
N VAL A 154 6.32 0.38 -0.18
CA VAL A 154 6.90 1.21 0.87
C VAL A 154 7.00 2.67 0.42
N PRO A 155 7.09 3.64 1.36
CA PRO A 155 7.47 5.00 1.03
C PRO A 155 8.79 5.02 0.25
N HIS A 156 8.85 5.81 -0.81
CA HIS A 156 10.02 5.83 -1.70
C HIS A 156 11.34 6.17 -0.98
N ASP A 157 11.28 7.00 0.06
CA ASP A 157 12.41 7.37 0.90
C ASP A 157 12.81 6.29 1.92
N GLN A 158 12.09 5.16 1.97
CA GLN A 158 12.36 4.01 2.83
C GLN A 158 12.79 2.75 2.04
N ALA A 159 12.66 2.78 0.71
CA ALA A 159 12.84 1.58 -0.11
C ALA A 159 14.28 1.04 -0.05
N GLU A 160 15.28 1.90 -0.27
CA GLU A 160 16.69 1.46 -0.21
C GLU A 160 17.07 0.91 1.17
N ALA A 161 16.62 1.55 2.25
CA ALA A 161 16.86 1.05 3.60
C ALA A 161 16.19 -0.30 3.83
N ARG A 162 14.98 -0.54 3.28
CA ARG A 162 14.28 -1.82 3.33
C ARG A 162 15.03 -2.90 2.57
N VAL A 163 15.54 -2.60 1.36
CA VAL A 163 16.37 -3.50 0.56
C VAL A 163 17.65 -3.87 1.31
N VAL A 164 18.38 -2.87 1.84
CA VAL A 164 19.61 -3.11 2.61
C VAL A 164 19.35 -4.00 3.83
N ALA A 165 18.27 -3.77 4.56
CA ALA A 165 17.90 -4.60 5.71
C ALA A 165 17.56 -6.04 5.29
N ALA A 166 16.85 -6.24 4.19
CA ALA A 166 16.52 -7.57 3.67
C ALA A 166 17.77 -8.35 3.25
N LEU A 167 18.71 -7.69 2.57
CA LEU A 167 20.00 -8.30 2.18
C LEU A 167 20.84 -8.67 3.43
N ALA A 168 20.90 -7.77 4.41
CA ALA A 168 21.61 -8.02 5.67
C ALA A 168 20.99 -9.19 6.48
N ALA A 169 19.69 -9.43 6.31
CA ALA A 169 18.97 -10.55 6.92
C ALA A 169 19.13 -11.89 6.18
N GLY A 170 20.05 -11.97 5.20
CA GLY A 170 20.34 -13.20 4.45
C GLY A 170 19.62 -13.32 3.12
N GLY A 171 18.88 -12.28 2.69
CA GLY A 171 18.31 -12.20 1.36
C GLY A 171 19.38 -11.98 0.28
N ARG A 172 18.99 -12.19 -0.98
CA ARG A 172 19.81 -11.86 -2.14
C ARG A 172 19.03 -10.96 -3.10
N LEU A 173 19.74 -10.07 -3.78
CA LEU A 173 19.20 -9.30 -4.89
C LEU A 173 19.05 -10.22 -6.10
N VAL A 174 17.86 -10.26 -6.69
CA VAL A 174 17.56 -10.95 -7.94
C VAL A 174 17.68 -9.99 -9.11
N SER A 175 17.04 -8.80 -8.99
CA SER A 175 17.13 -7.74 -9.98
C SER A 175 16.85 -6.37 -9.33
N ASP A 176 17.59 -5.35 -9.79
CA ASP A 176 17.36 -3.95 -9.52
C ASP A 176 17.16 -3.14 -10.83
N GLU A 177 17.02 -3.83 -11.96
CA GLU A 177 16.83 -3.20 -13.28
C GLU A 177 15.63 -2.23 -13.30
N PRO A 178 14.48 -2.55 -12.67
CA PRO A 178 13.35 -1.64 -12.60
C PRO A 178 13.44 -0.55 -11.53
N ALA A 179 14.52 -0.50 -10.75
CA ALA A 179 14.67 0.50 -9.69
C ALA A 179 14.66 1.93 -10.27
N PRO A 180 14.07 2.93 -9.58
CA PRO A 180 13.53 2.89 -8.23
C PRO A 180 12.06 2.45 -8.12
N SER A 181 11.44 1.95 -9.21
CA SER A 181 10.05 1.48 -9.17
C SER A 181 9.92 0.26 -8.26
N TRP A 182 10.80 -0.74 -8.42
CA TRP A 182 10.90 -1.91 -7.52
C TRP A 182 12.25 -2.60 -7.61
N TRP A 183 12.56 -3.36 -6.56
CA TRP A 183 13.69 -4.30 -6.46
C TRP A 183 13.14 -5.70 -6.24
N ILE A 184 13.64 -6.69 -6.97
CA ILE A 184 13.29 -8.10 -6.80
C ILE A 184 14.33 -8.73 -5.89
N LEU A 185 13.88 -9.28 -4.77
CA LEU A 185 14.70 -9.95 -3.78
C LEU A 185 14.27 -11.42 -3.67
N ALA A 186 15.16 -12.30 -3.25
CA ALA A 186 14.80 -13.66 -2.89
C ALA A 186 15.36 -14.02 -1.52
N ASP A 187 14.64 -14.92 -0.83
CA ASP A 187 15.10 -15.55 0.39
C ASP A 187 16.17 -16.63 0.09
N PRO A 188 16.80 -17.25 1.12
CA PRO A 188 17.75 -18.35 0.91
C PRO A 188 17.19 -19.56 0.16
N ASP A 189 15.88 -19.80 0.21
CA ASP A 189 15.19 -20.91 -0.47
C ASP A 189 14.75 -20.54 -1.90
N GLY A 190 14.87 -19.27 -2.29
CA GLY A 190 14.57 -18.76 -3.63
C GLY A 190 13.12 -18.28 -3.81
N ASN A 191 12.33 -18.10 -2.74
CA ASN A 191 11.03 -17.46 -2.84
C ASN A 191 11.24 -15.95 -3.04
N GLU A 192 10.52 -15.38 -3.99
CA GLU A 192 10.73 -13.99 -4.40
C GLU A 192 9.75 -13.03 -3.74
N ALA A 193 10.25 -11.82 -3.47
CA ALA A 193 9.45 -10.67 -3.05
C ALA A 193 9.96 -9.40 -3.74
N CYS A 194 9.05 -8.45 -3.96
CA CYS A 194 9.39 -7.13 -4.49
C CYS A 194 9.26 -6.06 -3.40
N VAL A 195 10.26 -5.21 -3.28
CA VAL A 195 10.12 -3.92 -2.58
C VAL A 195 9.77 -2.90 -3.64
N ALA A 196 8.57 -2.35 -3.58
CA ALA A 196 8.02 -1.48 -4.61
C ALA A 196 7.77 -0.05 -4.11
N THR A 197 7.89 0.93 -5.02
CA THR A 197 7.58 2.33 -4.78
C THR A 197 6.70 2.89 -5.89
N TRP A 198 6.08 4.03 -5.68
CA TRP A 198 5.30 4.72 -6.72
C TRP A 198 6.16 5.42 -7.78
N ILE A 199 7.47 5.62 -7.55
CA ILE A 199 8.37 6.33 -8.47
C ILE A 199 8.60 5.47 -9.72
N GLY A 200 8.43 6.10 -10.90
CA GLY A 200 8.64 5.44 -12.19
C GLY A 200 7.47 4.57 -12.65
N THR A 201 6.41 4.46 -11.83
CA THR A 201 5.13 3.91 -12.29
C THR A 201 4.32 5.07 -12.86
N ASP A 202 4.38 5.31 -14.15
CA ASP A 202 3.70 6.43 -14.85
C ASP A 202 2.15 6.31 -14.85
N GLY A 203 1.56 5.84 -13.72
CA GLY A 203 0.12 5.57 -13.62
C GLY A 203 -0.33 4.40 -14.49
N GLN A 204 0.57 3.75 -15.16
CA GLN A 204 0.38 2.50 -15.88
C GLN A 204 0.83 1.38 -14.95
N GLY A 205 -0.07 0.44 -14.69
CA GLY A 205 0.22 -0.72 -13.86
C GLY A 205 1.48 -1.47 -14.29
N TYR A 206 1.88 -2.41 -13.49
CA TYR A 206 3.08 -3.25 -13.68
C TYR A 206 3.37 -3.54 -15.15
N PRO A 207 4.63 -3.47 -15.59
CA PRO A 207 5.01 -4.03 -16.88
C PRO A 207 4.65 -5.53 -16.88
N GLU A 208 4.01 -5.95 -17.98
CA GLU A 208 3.63 -7.34 -18.25
C GLU A 208 4.84 -8.28 -18.22
#